data_7f67ef0f742670210941b7a9aa378357
#
_entry.id   7f67ef0f742670210941b7a9aa378357
#
_cell.length_a   1.000
_cell.length_b   1.000
_cell.length_c   1.000
_cell.angle_alpha   90.00
_cell.angle_beta   90.00
_cell.angle_gamma   90.00
#
_symmetry.space_group_name_H-M   'P 1'
#
loop_
_entity.id
_entity.type
_entity.pdbx_description
1 polymer ?
#
loop_
_entity_poly.entity_id
_entity_poly.type
_entity_poly.pdbx_seq_one_letter_code
_entity_poly.pdbx_strand_id
1 'polypeptide(L)'
;LEFIQQNIYLVAIAILSGAMLLFNSVRRPGGGNGLTPTQAVLLINHEDALVIDVREPAEYVDGHVPESRNIPISQLESRVSEIEKYKDRPLVLVCRSGARSSNACSRLVKLGFNKVNNLEGGVGDWSQAGLPLKKGAKK
;
A
#
# COMPACT_ATOMS: atom_id res chain seq x y z
N LEU A 1 6.17 -33.44 30.56
CA LEU A 1 4.81 -33.30 31.12
C LEU A 1 4.78 -32.51 32.42
N GLU A 2 5.63 -32.82 33.39
CA GLU A 2 5.68 -32.09 34.65
C GLU A 2 6.07 -30.61 34.45
N PHE A 3 7.01 -30.32 33.55
CA PHE A 3 7.41 -28.96 33.22
C PHE A 3 6.24 -28.14 32.69
N ILE A 4 5.43 -28.71 31.82
CA ILE A 4 4.24 -28.04 31.26
C ILE A 4 3.19 -27.81 32.32
N GLN A 5 2.95 -28.78 33.21
CA GLN A 5 1.98 -28.65 34.30
C GLN A 5 2.38 -27.60 35.35
N GLN A 6 3.68 -27.54 35.67
CA GLN A 6 4.22 -26.57 36.64
C GLN A 6 4.24 -25.15 36.08
N ASN A 7 4.35 -25.01 34.76
CA ASN A 7 4.46 -23.71 34.08
C ASN A 7 3.30 -23.42 33.14
N ILE A 8 2.12 -23.95 33.43
CA ILE A 8 0.94 -23.85 32.55
C ILE A 8 0.59 -22.39 32.21
N TYR A 9 0.79 -21.47 33.14
CA TYR A 9 0.50 -20.06 32.91
C TYR A 9 1.52 -19.44 31.93
N LEU A 10 2.79 -19.81 32.02
CA LEU A 10 3.83 -19.34 31.09
C LEU A 10 3.60 -19.90 29.69
N VAL A 11 3.23 -21.18 29.61
CA VAL A 11 2.88 -21.82 28.32
C VAL A 11 1.65 -21.15 27.70
N ALA A 12 0.62 -20.88 28.49
CA ALA A 12 -0.58 -20.19 28.01
C ALA A 12 -0.26 -18.78 27.49
N ILE A 13 0.57 -18.01 28.21
CA ILE A 13 1.00 -16.68 27.79
C ILE A 13 1.79 -16.76 26.48
N ALA A 14 2.70 -17.73 26.35
CA ALA A 14 3.50 -17.90 25.13
C ALA A 14 2.60 -18.23 23.92
N ILE A 15 1.62 -19.11 24.08
CA ILE A 15 0.67 -19.47 23.02
C ILE A 15 -0.18 -18.29 22.64
N LEU A 16 -0.73 -17.55 23.62
CA LEU A 16 -1.55 -16.35 23.36
C LEU A 16 -0.74 -15.26 22.64
N SER A 17 0.50 -15.03 23.07
CA SER A 17 1.39 -14.05 22.43
C SER A 17 1.72 -14.45 21.00
N GLY A 18 2.04 -15.71 20.76
CA GLY A 18 2.32 -16.26 19.43
C GLY A 18 1.10 -16.15 18.52
N ALA A 19 -0.07 -16.53 19.02
CA ALA A 19 -1.32 -16.45 18.29
C ALA A 19 -1.67 -14.98 17.96
N MET A 20 -1.45 -14.06 18.89
CA MET A 20 -1.69 -12.63 18.67
C MET A 20 -0.76 -12.04 17.62
N LEU A 21 0.53 -12.45 17.62
CA LEU A 21 1.49 -12.02 16.61
C LEU A 21 1.14 -12.56 15.23
N LEU A 22 0.78 -13.84 15.13
CA LEU A 22 0.33 -14.45 13.87
C LEU A 22 -0.96 -13.80 13.37
N PHE A 23 -1.92 -13.57 14.25
CA PHE A 23 -3.19 -12.94 13.91
C PHE A 23 -2.98 -11.51 13.41
N ASN A 24 -2.07 -10.77 14.04
CA ASN A 24 -1.73 -9.40 13.64
C ASN A 24 -0.93 -9.37 12.32
N SER A 25 -0.13 -10.41 12.07
CA SER A 25 0.60 -10.56 10.79
C SER A 25 -0.35 -10.89 9.63
N VAL A 26 -1.39 -11.67 9.90
CA VAL A 26 -2.38 -12.07 8.88
C VAL A 26 -3.41 -10.96 8.64
N ARG A 27 -3.74 -10.21 9.68
CA ARG A 27 -4.61 -9.04 9.59
C ARG A 27 -3.78 -7.76 9.56
N ARG A 28 -3.17 -7.45 8.46
CA ARG A 28 -2.70 -6.09 8.23
C ARG A 28 -3.93 -5.21 8.03
N PRO A 29 -4.22 -4.26 8.93
CA PRO A 29 -5.26 -3.28 8.68
C PRO A 29 -4.79 -2.39 7.52
N GLY A 30 -5.55 -2.38 6.48
CA GLY A 30 -5.22 -1.72 5.24
C GLY A 30 -5.18 -2.77 4.13
N GLY A 31 -6.23 -2.85 3.34
CA GLY A 31 -6.27 -3.76 2.21
C GLY A 31 -5.13 -3.46 1.24
N GLY A 32 -4.49 -4.48 0.76
CA GLY A 32 -3.42 -4.38 -0.21
C GLY A 32 -2.08 -4.87 0.30
N ASN A 33 -1.26 -5.32 -0.63
CA ASN A 33 0.07 -5.81 -0.35
C ASN A 33 1.07 -4.65 -0.29
N GLY A 34 1.96 -4.66 0.70
CA GLY A 34 3.06 -3.70 0.76
C GLY A 34 4.15 -4.07 -0.24
N LEU A 35 4.62 -3.09 -1.02
CA LEU A 35 5.71 -3.26 -1.97
C LEU A 35 6.88 -2.35 -1.61
N THR A 36 8.10 -2.87 -1.74
CA THR A 36 9.29 -2.03 -1.78
C THR A 36 9.35 -1.27 -3.12
N PRO A 37 10.13 -0.18 -3.22
CA PRO A 37 10.31 0.51 -4.50
C PRO A 37 10.76 -0.42 -5.63
N THR A 38 11.69 -1.34 -5.37
CA THR A 38 12.16 -2.31 -6.36
C THR A 38 11.04 -3.24 -6.84
N GLN A 39 10.24 -3.76 -5.91
CA GLN A 39 9.09 -4.61 -6.25
C GLN A 39 8.05 -3.84 -7.05
N ALA A 40 7.81 -2.57 -6.72
CA ALA A 40 6.90 -1.72 -7.46
C ALA A 40 7.36 -1.49 -8.91
N VAL A 41 8.66 -1.25 -9.12
CA VAL A 41 9.23 -1.11 -10.46
C VAL A 41 9.02 -2.38 -11.29
N LEU A 42 9.25 -3.54 -10.70
CA LEU A 42 9.02 -4.81 -11.38
C LEU A 42 7.55 -4.98 -11.78
N LEU A 43 6.64 -4.66 -10.89
CA LEU A 43 5.21 -4.75 -11.16
C LEU A 43 4.78 -3.78 -12.28
N ILE A 44 5.28 -2.56 -12.26
CA ILE A 44 5.01 -1.56 -13.30
C ILE A 44 5.54 -2.04 -14.66
N ASN A 45 6.75 -2.57 -14.71
CA ASN A 45 7.39 -2.94 -15.96
C ASN A 45 6.87 -4.26 -16.54
N HIS A 46 6.55 -5.24 -15.70
CA HIS A 46 6.18 -6.59 -16.16
C HIS A 46 4.67 -6.82 -16.23
N GLU A 47 3.89 -6.13 -15.40
CA GLU A 47 2.44 -6.32 -15.32
C GLU A 47 1.66 -5.05 -15.65
N ASP A 48 2.35 -4.02 -16.10
CA ASP A 48 1.75 -2.76 -16.52
C ASP A 48 0.85 -2.14 -15.44
N ALA A 49 1.37 -2.14 -14.20
CA ALA A 49 0.64 -1.60 -13.05
C ALA A 49 0.37 -0.10 -13.21
N LEU A 50 -0.82 0.32 -12.85
CA LEU A 50 -1.18 1.74 -12.77
C LEU A 50 -0.76 2.29 -11.40
N VAL A 51 0.00 3.36 -11.38
CA VAL A 51 0.39 4.05 -10.14
C VAL A 51 -0.59 5.18 -9.88
N ILE A 52 -1.15 5.20 -8.68
CA ILE A 52 -2.09 6.22 -8.24
C ILE A 52 -1.49 6.95 -7.03
N ASP A 53 -1.24 8.24 -7.19
CA ASP A 53 -0.74 9.09 -6.13
C ASP A 53 -1.93 9.75 -5.43
N VAL A 54 -2.10 9.45 -4.15
CA VAL A 54 -3.24 9.93 -3.35
C VAL A 54 -2.92 11.17 -2.50
N ARG A 55 -1.77 11.80 -2.78
CA ARG A 55 -1.39 13.06 -2.13
C ARG A 55 -2.17 14.24 -2.69
N GLU A 56 -2.05 15.37 -2.02
CA GLU A 56 -2.64 16.60 -2.53
C GLU A 56 -1.96 17.05 -3.84
N PRO A 57 -2.67 17.77 -4.72
CA PRO A 57 -2.10 18.20 -6.00
C PRO A 57 -0.80 18.99 -5.89
N ALA A 58 -0.66 19.82 -4.85
CA ALA A 58 0.57 20.60 -4.62
C ALA A 58 1.77 19.68 -4.34
N GLU A 59 1.59 18.63 -3.56
CA GLU A 59 2.63 17.62 -3.31
C GLU A 59 3.01 16.87 -4.58
N TYR A 60 2.02 16.51 -5.38
CA TYR A 60 2.21 15.80 -6.65
C TYR A 60 3.05 16.62 -7.64
N VAL A 61 2.77 17.90 -7.76
CA VAL A 61 3.50 18.81 -8.67
C VAL A 61 4.97 18.93 -8.29
N ASP A 62 5.29 18.90 -6.99
CA ASP A 62 6.67 19.02 -6.52
C ASP A 62 7.55 17.80 -6.85
N GLY A 63 6.95 16.67 -7.13
CA GLY A 63 7.66 15.45 -7.52
C GLY A 63 6.77 14.22 -7.33
N HIS A 64 6.65 13.41 -8.36
CA HIS A 64 5.82 12.21 -8.36
C HIS A 64 6.46 11.10 -9.18
N VAL A 65 6.02 9.88 -8.95
CA VAL A 65 6.42 8.72 -9.75
C VAL A 65 6.00 8.97 -11.22
N PRO A 66 6.91 8.78 -12.18
CA PRO A 66 6.57 8.97 -13.60
C PRO A 66 5.36 8.12 -14.01
N GLU A 67 4.53 8.65 -14.87
CA GLU A 67 3.30 8.01 -15.38
C GLU A 67 2.22 7.74 -14.31
N SER A 68 2.39 8.25 -13.10
CA SER A 68 1.37 8.12 -12.06
C SER A 68 0.20 9.07 -12.30
N ARG A 69 -0.96 8.68 -11.78
CA ARG A 69 -2.18 9.50 -11.83
C ARG A 69 -2.44 10.06 -10.43
N ASN A 70 -2.67 11.36 -10.33
CA ASN A 70 -3.00 11.99 -9.06
C ASN A 70 -4.51 11.97 -8.82
N ILE A 71 -4.92 11.26 -7.79
CA ILE A 71 -6.28 11.27 -7.27
C ILE A 71 -6.17 11.47 -5.75
N PRO A 72 -6.33 12.69 -5.24
CA PRO A 72 -6.24 12.95 -3.82
C PRO A 72 -7.18 12.04 -3.01
N ILE A 73 -6.74 11.61 -1.85
CA ILE A 73 -7.49 10.64 -1.03
C ILE A 73 -8.92 11.13 -0.70
N SER A 74 -9.11 12.44 -0.54
CA SER A 74 -10.43 13.04 -0.30
C SER A 74 -11.38 12.91 -1.49
N GLN A 75 -10.86 12.66 -2.69
CA GLN A 75 -11.63 12.55 -3.92
C GLN A 75 -11.69 11.12 -4.46
N LEU A 76 -11.15 10.16 -3.72
CA LEU A 76 -10.98 8.78 -4.22
C LEU A 76 -12.31 8.17 -4.63
N GLU A 77 -13.31 8.18 -3.77
CA GLU A 77 -14.62 7.58 -4.06
C GLU A 77 -15.37 8.35 -5.15
N SER A 78 -15.31 9.66 -5.16
CA SER A 78 -15.99 10.48 -6.18
C SER A 78 -15.36 10.35 -7.57
N ARG A 79 -14.08 9.98 -7.63
CA ARG A 79 -13.33 9.82 -8.88
C ARG A 79 -13.02 8.37 -9.23
N VAL A 80 -13.58 7.42 -8.52
CA VAL A 80 -13.32 5.99 -8.75
C VAL A 80 -13.69 5.56 -10.18
N SER A 81 -14.65 6.21 -10.80
CA SER A 81 -15.05 5.95 -12.19
C SER A 81 -13.89 6.13 -13.19
N GLU A 82 -12.92 6.99 -12.88
CA GLU A 82 -11.74 7.20 -13.74
C GLU A 82 -10.82 5.98 -13.79
N ILE A 83 -10.89 5.12 -12.79
CA ILE A 83 -10.04 3.92 -12.67
C ILE A 83 -10.83 2.61 -12.71
N GLU A 84 -12.13 2.66 -12.90
CA GLU A 84 -13.02 1.50 -12.94
C GLU A 84 -12.58 0.45 -13.95
N LYS A 85 -12.10 0.87 -15.10
CA LYS A 85 -11.59 -0.02 -16.16
C LYS A 85 -10.32 -0.77 -15.77
N TYR A 86 -9.68 -0.39 -14.68
CA TYR A 86 -8.45 -1.04 -14.20
C TYR A 86 -8.68 -1.99 -13.03
N LYS A 87 -9.91 -2.40 -12.75
CA LYS A 87 -10.24 -3.28 -11.61
C LYS A 87 -9.43 -4.57 -11.56
N ASP A 88 -9.13 -5.15 -12.71
CA ASP A 88 -8.38 -6.39 -12.82
C ASP A 88 -6.88 -6.19 -13.08
N ARG A 89 -6.46 -4.96 -13.18
CA ARG A 89 -5.07 -4.56 -13.40
C ARG A 89 -4.41 -4.25 -12.07
N PRO A 90 -3.10 -4.59 -11.89
CA PRO A 90 -2.39 -4.21 -10.68
C PRO A 90 -2.38 -2.69 -10.49
N LEU A 91 -2.68 -2.26 -9.28
CA LEU A 91 -2.61 -0.87 -8.86
C LEU A 91 -1.54 -0.70 -7.80
N VAL A 92 -0.77 0.37 -7.87
CA VAL A 92 0.19 0.75 -6.83
C VAL A 92 -0.22 2.12 -6.30
N LEU A 93 -0.64 2.16 -5.05
CA LEU A 93 -1.05 3.38 -4.37
C LEU A 93 0.16 4.00 -3.69
N VAL A 94 0.33 5.31 -3.87
CA VAL A 94 1.50 6.05 -3.40
C VAL A 94 1.06 7.29 -2.63
N CYS A 95 1.70 7.51 -1.48
CA CYS A 95 1.64 8.79 -0.78
C CYS A 95 3.06 9.19 -0.34
N ARG A 96 3.19 10.09 0.62
CA ARG A 96 4.51 10.54 1.06
C ARG A 96 5.28 9.47 1.81
N SER A 97 4.63 8.73 2.71
CA SER A 97 5.26 7.77 3.63
C SER A 97 4.59 6.40 3.67
N GLY A 98 3.47 6.22 2.99
CA GLY A 98 2.73 4.95 2.94
C GLY A 98 1.45 4.90 3.77
N ALA A 99 1.22 5.85 4.68
CA ALA A 99 0.06 5.83 5.59
C ALA A 99 -1.27 6.16 4.88
N ARG A 100 -1.32 7.25 4.13
CA ARG A 100 -2.51 7.65 3.36
C ARG A 100 -2.84 6.62 2.28
N SER A 101 -1.83 6.13 1.59
CA SER A 101 -2.00 5.14 0.53
C SER A 101 -2.47 3.79 1.06
N SER A 102 -2.06 3.38 2.26
CA SER A 102 -2.58 2.18 2.91
C SER A 102 -4.09 2.29 3.16
N ASN A 103 -4.56 3.43 3.62
CA ASN A 103 -5.98 3.71 3.80
C ASN A 103 -6.72 3.68 2.45
N ALA A 104 -6.14 4.27 1.42
CA ALA A 104 -6.70 4.25 0.07
C ALA A 104 -6.82 2.82 -0.48
N CYS A 105 -5.84 1.97 -0.23
CA CYS A 105 -5.90 0.56 -0.61
C CYS A 105 -7.10 -0.14 0.01
N SER A 106 -7.35 0.07 1.31
CA SER A 106 -8.51 -0.50 2.00
C SER A 106 -9.83 -0.08 1.35
N ARG A 107 -9.94 1.18 0.99
CA ARG A 107 -11.16 1.72 0.33
C ARG A 107 -11.36 1.09 -1.04
N LEU A 108 -10.31 0.96 -1.84
CA LEU A 108 -10.39 0.38 -3.18
C LEU A 108 -10.74 -1.11 -3.14
N VAL A 109 -10.20 -1.86 -2.18
CA VAL A 109 -10.57 -3.27 -1.99
C VAL A 109 -12.07 -3.40 -1.71
N LYS A 110 -12.64 -2.53 -0.89
CA LYS A 110 -14.09 -2.50 -0.61
C LYS A 110 -14.91 -2.15 -1.85
N LEU A 111 -14.33 -1.40 -2.79
CA LEU A 111 -14.98 -1.02 -4.05
C LEU A 111 -14.81 -2.07 -5.16
N GLY A 112 -14.19 -3.21 -4.87
CA GLY A 112 -14.09 -4.33 -5.78
C GLY A 112 -12.79 -4.43 -6.58
N PHE A 113 -11.77 -3.64 -6.24
CA PHE A 113 -10.45 -3.75 -6.87
C PHE A 113 -9.68 -4.92 -6.26
N ASN A 114 -9.19 -5.83 -7.12
CA ASN A 114 -8.64 -7.12 -6.69
C ASN A 114 -7.13 -7.12 -6.46
N LYS A 115 -6.39 -6.25 -7.15
CA LYS A 115 -4.92 -6.25 -7.18
C LYS A 115 -4.38 -4.91 -6.72
N VAL A 116 -4.65 -4.57 -5.47
CA VAL A 116 -4.27 -3.28 -4.88
C VAL A 116 -3.01 -3.46 -4.05
N ASN A 117 -2.01 -2.63 -4.30
CA ASN A 117 -0.73 -2.66 -3.61
C ASN A 117 -0.41 -1.28 -3.04
N ASN A 118 0.30 -1.25 -1.93
CA ASN A 118 0.77 -0.02 -1.30
C ASN A 118 2.28 0.10 -1.46
N LEU A 119 2.76 1.22 -1.97
CA LEU A 119 4.20 1.51 -1.99
C LEU A 119 4.65 1.86 -0.56
N GLU A 120 5.33 0.93 0.09
CA GLU A 120 5.87 1.12 1.43
C GLU A 120 6.89 2.26 1.44
N GLY A 121 6.78 3.15 2.44
CA GLY A 121 7.62 4.33 2.53
C GLY A 121 7.32 5.41 1.50
N GLY A 122 6.41 5.17 0.57
CA GLY A 122 5.91 6.13 -0.40
C GLY A 122 6.98 6.79 -1.26
N VAL A 123 6.73 8.02 -1.67
CA VAL A 123 7.65 8.81 -2.50
C VAL A 123 9.00 9.03 -1.81
N GLY A 124 9.02 9.11 -0.47
CA GLY A 124 10.25 9.23 0.30
C GLY A 124 11.23 8.09 0.02
N ASP A 125 10.77 6.85 0.17
CA ASP A 125 11.61 5.66 -0.08
C ASP A 125 11.91 5.47 -1.55
N TRP A 126 10.97 5.80 -2.43
CA TRP A 126 11.18 5.79 -3.88
C TRP A 126 12.36 6.68 -4.26
N SER A 127 12.38 7.90 -3.75
CA SER A 127 13.47 8.86 -3.99
C SER A 127 14.80 8.40 -3.40
N GLN A 128 14.79 7.85 -2.18
CA GLN A 128 15.99 7.34 -1.52
C GLN A 128 16.59 6.13 -2.26
N ALA A 129 15.77 5.35 -2.94
CA ALA A 129 16.24 4.25 -3.77
C ALA A 129 16.88 4.71 -5.09
N GLY A 130 16.97 6.01 -5.32
CA GLY A 130 17.55 6.59 -6.53
C GLY A 130 16.64 6.53 -7.75
N LEU A 131 15.36 6.26 -7.55
CA LEU A 131 14.39 6.17 -8.64
C LEU A 131 13.92 7.56 -9.08
N PRO A 132 13.58 7.75 -10.37
CA PRO A 132 13.27 9.08 -10.88
C PRO A 132 11.93 9.60 -10.38
N LEU A 133 11.87 10.91 -10.18
CA LEU A 133 10.65 11.66 -9.93
C LEU A 133 10.45 12.68 -11.06
N LYS A 134 9.22 12.84 -11.47
CA LYS A 134 8.82 13.83 -12.46
C LYS A 134 8.16 15.00 -11.75
N LYS A 135 8.43 16.23 -12.21
CA LYS A 135 7.81 17.46 -11.67
C LYS A 135 6.74 17.96 -12.62
N GLY A 136 5.80 18.71 -12.07
CA GLY A 136 4.75 19.37 -12.81
C GLY A 136 3.42 18.66 -12.78
N ALA A 137 2.40 19.35 -13.26
CA ALA A 137 1.07 18.77 -13.37
C ALA A 137 1.06 17.73 -14.49
N LYS A 138 0.29 16.67 -14.28
CA LYS A 138 0.11 15.64 -15.30
C LYS A 138 -0.68 16.20 -16.49
N LYS A 139 -0.26 15.81 -17.66
CA LYS A 139 -1.10 15.91 -18.85
C LYS A 139 -2.05 14.73 -18.95
#